data_5035fb37248b57856788d59ec8f259a6
#
_entry.id   5035fb37248b57856788d59ec8f259a6
#
_cell.length_a   1.000
_cell.length_b   1.000
_cell.length_c   1.000
_cell.angle_alpha   90.00
_cell.angle_beta   90.00
_cell.angle_gamma   90.00
#
_symmetry.space_group_name_H-M   'P 1'
#
loop_
_entity.id
_entity.type
_entity.pdbx_description
1 polymer ?
#
loop_
_entity_poly.entity_id
_entity_poly.type
_entity_poly.pdbx_seq_one_letter_code
_entity_poly.pdbx_strand_id
1 'polypeptide(L)'
;TFYGDQQGQGRAAAREHNISEGVKRIDGVAVGREETFSFNALCAPYRHSNGYELAPNVSTDGFGYGGGVCQVTTTLYNAALTLPLQIEEWALHSKQGAVYVPQFFDAAVGSYSDFTFVNLLPYEVQIHASAQSGVLTVLFCRAEEDSQ
;
A
#
# COMPACT_ATOMS: atom_id res chain seq x y z
N THR A 1 -3.90 3.49 8.95
CA THR A 1 -3.76 4.95 8.74
C THR A 1 -5.10 5.62 8.46
N PHE A 2 -5.13 6.93 8.56
CA PHE A 2 -6.33 7.73 8.30
C PHE A 2 -6.19 8.46 6.97
N TYR A 3 -7.25 8.49 6.18
CA TYR A 3 -7.36 9.27 4.96
C TYR A 3 -8.63 10.12 5.00
N GLY A 4 -8.72 11.10 4.14
CA GLY A 4 -9.86 12.00 4.05
C GLY A 4 -9.48 13.23 3.25
N ASP A 5 -10.22 14.31 3.41
CA ASP A 5 -9.88 15.60 2.83
C ASP A 5 -8.75 16.23 3.66
N GLN A 6 -7.56 15.72 3.48
CA GLN A 6 -6.42 16.12 4.29
C GLN A 6 -5.88 17.50 3.95
N GLN A 7 -6.30 18.13 2.89
CA GLN A 7 -5.69 19.39 2.47
C GLN A 7 -6.62 20.37 1.75
N GLY A 8 -7.92 20.18 1.79
CA GLY A 8 -8.87 21.11 1.16
C GLY A 8 -8.68 21.29 -0.35
N GLN A 9 -8.13 20.31 -1.03
CA GLN A 9 -7.73 20.43 -2.43
C GLN A 9 -8.75 19.91 -3.44
N GLY A 10 -9.96 19.65 -3.03
CA GLY A 10 -11.08 19.39 -3.94
C GLY A 10 -11.01 18.10 -4.76
N ARG A 11 -10.14 17.13 -4.40
CA ARG A 11 -10.03 15.83 -5.06
C ARG A 11 -9.99 14.65 -4.10
N ALA A 12 -10.63 14.81 -2.96
CA ALA A 12 -10.74 13.76 -1.95
C ALA A 12 -11.34 12.48 -2.53
N ALA A 13 -12.36 12.59 -3.39
CA ALA A 13 -13.02 11.44 -4.01
C ALA A 13 -12.08 10.65 -4.95
N ALA A 14 -11.26 11.35 -5.73
CA ALA A 14 -10.29 10.68 -6.62
C ALA A 14 -9.20 9.96 -5.83
N ARG A 15 -8.73 10.58 -4.75
CA ARG A 15 -7.74 9.97 -3.86
C ARG A 15 -8.33 8.75 -3.15
N GLU A 16 -9.55 8.84 -2.65
CA GLU A 16 -10.26 7.72 -2.04
C GLU A 16 -10.46 6.56 -3.03
N HIS A 17 -10.83 6.88 -4.29
CA HIS A 17 -10.93 5.87 -5.34
C HIS A 17 -9.61 5.12 -5.54
N ASN A 18 -8.50 5.83 -5.62
CA ASN A 18 -7.17 5.21 -5.79
C ASN A 18 -6.76 4.36 -4.59
N ILE A 19 -7.06 4.80 -3.38
CA ILE A 19 -6.84 4.01 -2.16
C ILE A 19 -7.64 2.72 -2.24
N SER A 20 -8.92 2.81 -2.61
CA SER A 20 -9.79 1.65 -2.76
C SER A 20 -9.31 0.67 -3.83
N GLU A 21 -8.77 1.18 -4.94
CA GLU A 21 -8.17 0.34 -5.97
C GLU A 21 -6.93 -0.41 -5.45
N GLY A 22 -6.04 0.26 -4.73
CA GLY A 22 -4.88 -0.38 -4.12
C GLY A 22 -5.27 -1.45 -3.10
N VAL A 23 -6.20 -1.13 -2.23
CA VAL A 23 -6.74 -2.08 -1.24
C VAL A 23 -7.34 -3.31 -1.91
N LYS A 24 -8.18 -3.12 -2.90
CA LYS A 24 -8.84 -4.21 -3.63
C LYS A 24 -7.85 -5.17 -4.26
N ARG A 25 -6.70 -4.68 -4.70
CA ARG A 25 -5.69 -5.48 -5.41
C ARG A 25 -4.80 -6.27 -4.46
N ILE A 26 -4.64 -5.85 -3.22
CA ILE A 26 -3.84 -6.55 -2.22
C ILE A 26 -4.68 -7.36 -1.23
N ASP A 27 -5.96 -7.06 -1.07
CA ASP A 27 -6.84 -7.77 -0.15
C ASP A 27 -6.99 -9.24 -0.56
N GLY A 28 -6.78 -10.13 0.40
CA GLY A 28 -6.88 -11.57 0.18
C GLY A 28 -5.65 -12.22 -0.46
N VAL A 29 -4.63 -11.45 -0.78
CA VAL A 29 -3.40 -12.00 -1.38
C VAL A 29 -2.64 -12.84 -0.36
N ALA A 30 -2.31 -14.06 -0.74
CA ALA A 30 -1.54 -14.99 0.06
C ALA A 30 -0.08 -15.01 -0.42
N VAL A 31 0.85 -15.03 0.53
CA VAL A 31 2.28 -15.12 0.28
C VAL A 31 2.81 -16.35 1.01
N GLY A 32 3.21 -17.36 0.25
CA GLY A 32 3.73 -18.60 0.79
C GLY A 32 5.13 -18.45 1.39
N ARG A 33 5.57 -19.49 2.07
CA ARG A 33 6.92 -19.53 2.62
C ARG A 33 7.96 -19.34 1.52
N GLU A 34 8.92 -18.44 1.75
CA GLU A 34 10.00 -18.09 0.83
C GLU A 34 9.53 -17.47 -0.50
N GLU A 35 8.25 -17.13 -0.60
CA GLU A 35 7.72 -16.39 -1.74
C GLU A 35 7.94 -14.87 -1.57
N THR A 36 8.09 -14.20 -2.70
CA THR A 36 8.25 -12.75 -2.76
C THR A 36 6.93 -12.08 -3.09
N PHE A 37 6.57 -11.08 -2.29
CA PHE A 37 5.48 -10.16 -2.58
C PHE A 37 6.02 -8.93 -3.30
N SER A 38 5.32 -8.47 -4.33
CA SER A 38 5.59 -7.18 -5.00
C SER A 38 4.29 -6.38 -5.09
N PHE A 39 4.31 -5.18 -4.52
CA PHE A 39 3.15 -4.28 -4.58
C PHE A 39 2.87 -3.86 -6.02
N ASN A 40 3.89 -3.50 -6.78
CA ASN A 40 3.73 -3.07 -8.17
C ASN A 40 3.26 -4.21 -9.09
N ALA A 41 3.62 -5.45 -8.80
CA ALA A 41 3.12 -6.60 -9.58
C ALA A 41 1.60 -6.70 -9.54
N LEU A 42 0.98 -6.25 -8.45
CA LEU A 42 -0.47 -6.26 -8.28
C LEU A 42 -1.13 -4.95 -8.68
N CYS A 43 -0.47 -3.82 -8.48
CA CYS A 43 -1.09 -2.51 -8.52
C CYS A 43 -0.67 -1.63 -9.70
N ALA A 44 0.56 -1.77 -10.20
CA ALA A 44 1.05 -0.99 -11.33
C ALA A 44 0.47 -1.51 -12.67
N PRO A 45 0.48 -0.74 -13.76
CA PRO A 45 0.91 0.66 -13.83
C PRO A 45 -0.13 1.63 -13.27
N TYR A 46 0.36 2.75 -12.75
CA TYR A 46 -0.49 3.81 -12.19
C TYR A 46 -0.94 4.75 -13.30
N ARG A 47 -1.97 4.31 -14.02
CA ARG A 47 -2.51 4.99 -15.21
C ARG A 47 -4.02 4.93 -15.19
N HIS A 48 -4.65 5.88 -15.89
CA HIS A 48 -6.10 5.88 -16.07
C HIS A 48 -6.61 4.55 -16.68
N SER A 49 -5.87 4.00 -17.65
CA SER A 49 -6.22 2.72 -18.28
C SER A 49 -6.21 1.53 -17.33
N ASN A 50 -5.58 1.66 -16.17
CA ASN A 50 -5.54 0.63 -15.13
C ASN A 50 -6.45 0.98 -13.93
N GLY A 51 -7.41 1.87 -14.10
CA GLY A 51 -8.42 2.17 -13.09
C GLY A 51 -8.05 3.28 -12.11
N TYR A 52 -6.91 3.97 -12.28
CA TYR A 52 -6.52 5.06 -11.40
C TYR A 52 -6.98 6.42 -11.91
N GLU A 53 -7.29 7.30 -10.98
CA GLU A 53 -7.68 8.66 -11.24
C GLU A 53 -6.55 9.63 -10.91
N LEU A 54 -6.60 10.82 -11.53
CA LEU A 54 -5.69 11.91 -11.22
C LEU A 54 -6.04 12.49 -9.84
N ALA A 55 -5.13 12.38 -8.90
CA ALA A 55 -5.33 12.82 -7.52
C ALA A 55 -4.06 13.45 -6.95
N PRO A 56 -4.17 14.22 -5.84
CA PRO A 56 -3.00 14.81 -5.19
C PRO A 56 -1.95 13.77 -4.82
N ASN A 57 -0.70 14.12 -5.10
CA ASN A 57 0.47 13.29 -4.83
C ASN A 57 1.33 13.93 -3.73
N VAL A 58 1.75 13.13 -2.76
CA VAL A 58 2.53 13.61 -1.61
C VAL A 58 3.95 14.02 -1.98
N SER A 59 4.56 13.36 -2.96
CA SER A 59 5.98 13.53 -3.29
C SER A 59 6.28 14.64 -4.29
N THR A 60 5.25 15.17 -4.93
CA THR A 60 5.38 16.28 -5.88
C THR A 60 4.28 17.29 -5.59
N ASP A 61 4.56 18.59 -5.79
CA ASP A 61 3.57 19.66 -5.62
C ASP A 61 2.46 19.62 -6.66
N GLY A 62 2.06 18.40 -7.08
CA GLY A 62 1.15 18.21 -8.18
C GLY A 62 0.21 17.05 -7.98
N PHE A 63 -0.40 16.67 -9.08
CA PHE A 63 -1.33 15.58 -9.19
C PHE A 63 -0.68 14.46 -10.01
N GLY A 64 -0.98 13.22 -9.64
CA GLY A 64 -0.55 12.04 -10.39
C GLY A 64 -1.65 10.99 -10.44
N TYR A 65 -1.64 10.19 -11.49
CA TYR A 65 -2.49 9.00 -11.53
C TYR A 65 -2.02 8.04 -10.42
N GLY A 66 -2.96 7.59 -9.61
CA GLY A 66 -2.65 6.77 -8.45
C GLY A 66 -2.33 7.55 -7.18
N GLY A 67 -2.51 8.87 -7.15
CA GLY A 67 -2.39 9.66 -5.92
C GLY A 67 -3.23 9.04 -4.81
N GLY A 68 -2.61 8.74 -3.67
CA GLY A 68 -3.21 8.02 -2.54
C GLY A 68 -2.73 6.57 -2.38
N VAL A 69 -2.25 5.92 -3.44
CA VAL A 69 -1.82 4.52 -3.40
C VAL A 69 -0.63 4.30 -2.46
N CYS A 70 0.29 5.26 -2.38
CA CYS A 70 1.41 5.17 -1.44
C CYS A 70 0.97 5.07 0.02
N GLN A 71 -0.20 5.57 0.38
CA GLN A 71 -0.74 5.37 1.72
C GLN A 71 -1.11 3.91 1.97
N VAL A 72 -1.63 3.21 0.97
CA VAL A 72 -1.89 1.76 1.05
C VAL A 72 -0.57 1.01 1.29
N THR A 73 0.45 1.32 0.49
CA THR A 73 1.78 0.73 0.63
C THR A 73 2.40 1.02 2.00
N THR A 74 2.29 2.25 2.48
CA THR A 74 2.78 2.66 3.79
C THR A 74 2.10 1.88 4.92
N THR A 75 0.80 1.69 4.83
CA THR A 75 0.04 0.93 5.83
C THR A 75 0.45 -0.53 5.83
N LEU A 76 0.63 -1.13 4.64
CA LEU A 76 1.15 -2.48 4.48
C LEU A 76 2.58 -2.62 5.04
N TYR A 77 3.47 -1.66 4.75
CA TYR A 77 4.83 -1.63 5.25
C TYR A 77 4.88 -1.63 6.78
N ASN A 78 4.07 -0.80 7.43
CA ASN A 78 4.03 -0.75 8.89
C ASN A 78 3.52 -2.06 9.49
N ALA A 79 2.54 -2.71 8.87
CA ALA A 79 2.10 -4.03 9.28
C ALA A 79 3.21 -5.08 9.09
N ALA A 80 3.95 -5.01 7.97
CA ALA A 80 5.05 -5.92 7.68
C ALA A 80 6.20 -5.83 8.68
N LEU A 81 6.45 -4.64 9.24
CA LEU A 81 7.49 -4.43 10.26
C LEU A 81 7.23 -5.21 11.55
N THR A 82 6.02 -5.66 11.81
CA THR A 82 5.66 -6.42 13.01
C THR A 82 5.92 -7.91 12.89
N LEU A 83 6.36 -8.37 11.72
CA LEU A 83 6.55 -9.79 11.41
C LEU A 83 7.97 -10.05 10.89
N PRO A 84 8.47 -11.29 10.98
CA PRO A 84 9.76 -11.65 10.40
C PRO A 84 9.66 -11.81 8.88
N LEU A 85 9.28 -10.75 8.20
CA LEU A 85 9.32 -10.63 6.75
C LEU A 85 10.61 -9.92 6.35
N GLN A 86 11.25 -10.41 5.28
CA GLN A 86 12.45 -9.78 4.76
C GLN A 86 12.07 -8.72 3.73
N ILE A 87 12.20 -7.45 4.10
CA ILE A 87 11.94 -6.35 3.16
C ILE A 87 13.13 -6.23 2.22
N GLU A 88 12.88 -6.42 0.93
CA GLU A 88 13.90 -6.41 -0.13
C GLU A 88 13.99 -5.04 -0.80
N GLU A 89 12.86 -4.42 -1.09
CA GLU A 89 12.80 -3.10 -1.70
C GLU A 89 11.84 -2.21 -0.94
N TRP A 90 12.30 -1.00 -0.63
CA TRP A 90 11.54 0.00 0.08
C TRP A 90 12.12 1.38 -0.22
N ALA A 91 11.26 2.35 -0.47
CA ALA A 91 11.65 3.73 -0.75
C ALA A 91 10.84 4.72 0.09
N LEU A 92 11.48 5.79 0.51
CA LEU A 92 10.83 6.94 1.15
C LEU A 92 10.32 7.90 0.06
N HIS A 93 9.28 8.68 0.39
CA HIS A 93 8.78 9.73 -0.51
C HIS A 93 9.81 10.85 -0.68
N SER A 94 10.21 11.43 0.44
CA SER A 94 11.17 12.55 0.50
C SER A 94 11.65 12.69 1.94
N LYS A 95 12.54 13.65 2.17
CA LYS A 95 13.01 13.96 3.53
C LYS A 95 11.89 14.41 4.47
N GLN A 96 10.78 14.91 3.95
CA GLN A 96 9.65 15.36 4.74
C GLN A 96 8.68 14.22 5.09
N GLY A 97 8.74 13.12 4.33
CA GLY A 97 7.87 11.97 4.54
C GLY A 97 6.42 12.23 4.15
N ALA A 98 5.51 11.48 4.74
CA ALA A 98 4.07 11.58 4.53
C ALA A 98 3.37 11.99 5.83
N VAL A 99 2.29 12.77 5.70
CA VAL A 99 1.58 13.36 6.86
C VAL A 99 0.85 12.32 7.74
N TYR A 100 0.54 11.16 7.19
CA TYR A 100 -0.28 10.13 7.85
C TYR A 100 0.53 9.13 8.68
N VAL A 101 1.85 9.25 8.71
CA VAL A 101 2.76 8.44 9.55
C VAL A 101 3.92 9.29 10.04
N PRO A 102 4.62 8.87 11.12
CA PRO A 102 5.86 9.50 11.52
C PRO A 102 6.92 9.44 10.42
N GLN A 103 7.84 10.38 10.44
CA GLN A 103 8.95 10.42 9.49
C GLN A 103 9.71 9.09 9.48
N PHE A 104 10.08 8.62 8.30
CA PHE A 104 10.75 7.35 8.01
C PHE A 104 9.87 6.09 8.12
N PHE A 105 8.59 6.25 8.41
CA PHE A 105 7.63 5.13 8.41
C PHE A 105 6.75 5.10 7.16
N ASP A 106 7.06 5.91 6.17
CA ASP A 106 6.36 5.90 4.88
C ASP A 106 7.04 4.93 3.90
N ALA A 107 6.26 4.47 2.94
CA ALA A 107 6.73 3.67 1.81
C ALA A 107 6.11 4.21 0.53
N ALA A 108 6.96 4.52 -0.44
CA ALA A 108 6.55 5.06 -1.73
C ALA A 108 6.63 3.99 -2.81
N VAL A 109 5.67 4.01 -3.71
CA VAL A 109 5.65 3.20 -4.93
C VAL A 109 5.36 4.09 -6.13
N GLY A 110 5.78 3.65 -7.31
CA GLY A 110 5.60 4.38 -8.54
C GLY A 110 6.28 3.64 -9.70
N SER A 111 6.53 4.35 -10.80
CA SER A 111 7.17 3.76 -11.98
C SER A 111 8.61 3.29 -11.71
N TYR A 112 9.28 3.84 -10.72
CA TYR A 112 10.69 3.58 -10.41
C TYR A 112 10.93 3.02 -9.01
N SER A 113 9.88 2.83 -8.24
CA SER A 113 9.97 2.33 -6.87
C SER A 113 8.90 1.29 -6.63
N ASP A 114 9.27 0.22 -5.92
CA ASP A 114 8.36 -0.84 -5.51
C ASP A 114 8.49 -1.07 -4.00
N PHE A 115 7.57 -1.83 -3.46
CA PHE A 115 7.66 -2.38 -2.12
C PHE A 115 7.58 -3.90 -2.23
N THR A 116 8.67 -4.56 -1.86
CA THR A 116 8.79 -6.02 -1.95
C THR A 116 9.27 -6.62 -0.64
N PHE A 117 8.76 -7.78 -0.32
CA PHE A 117 9.24 -8.57 0.81
C PHE A 117 9.17 -10.06 0.53
N VAL A 118 9.99 -10.83 1.25
CA VAL A 118 9.97 -12.29 1.25
C VAL A 118 9.38 -12.77 2.57
N ASN A 119 8.46 -13.72 2.51
CA ASN A 119 7.90 -14.34 3.70
C ASN A 119 8.88 -15.39 4.26
N LEU A 120 9.49 -15.11 5.41
CA LEU A 120 10.39 -16.04 6.09
C LEU A 120 9.70 -16.89 7.15
N LEU A 121 8.39 -16.72 7.32
CA LEU A 121 7.59 -17.53 8.25
C LEU A 121 7.47 -18.97 7.73
N PRO A 122 7.34 -19.96 8.62
CA PRO A 122 7.21 -21.35 8.20
C PRO A 122 5.83 -21.71 7.63
N TYR A 123 4.95 -20.72 7.48
CA TYR A 123 3.59 -20.87 6.95
C TYR A 123 3.24 -19.72 6.03
N GLU A 124 2.22 -19.94 5.22
CA GLU A 124 1.66 -18.92 4.34
C GLU A 124 0.96 -17.82 5.16
N VAL A 125 1.16 -16.58 4.75
CA VAL A 125 0.44 -15.43 5.31
C VAL A 125 -0.52 -14.86 4.29
N GLN A 126 -1.65 -14.33 4.77
CA GLN A 126 -2.64 -13.68 3.92
C GLN A 126 -2.79 -12.23 4.35
N ILE A 127 -2.82 -11.34 3.36
CA ILE A 127 -3.06 -9.92 3.56
C ILE A 127 -4.57 -9.69 3.60
N HIS A 128 -5.04 -8.99 4.61
CA HIS A 128 -6.38 -8.43 4.66
C HIS A 128 -6.28 -6.92 4.70
N ALA A 129 -6.89 -6.28 3.73
CA ALA A 129 -6.88 -4.82 3.60
C ALA A 129 -8.29 -4.29 3.45
N SER A 130 -8.56 -3.15 4.08
CA SER A 130 -9.83 -2.45 3.96
C SER A 130 -9.63 -0.95 4.01
N ALA A 131 -10.47 -0.23 3.27
CA ALA A 131 -10.54 1.22 3.30
C ALA A 131 -12.01 1.61 3.45
N GLN A 132 -12.37 2.18 4.59
CA GLN A 132 -13.76 2.50 4.91
C GLN A 132 -13.82 3.70 5.86
N SER A 133 -14.70 4.64 5.56
CA SER A 133 -14.98 5.78 6.44
C SER A 133 -13.73 6.55 6.87
N GLY A 134 -12.78 6.75 5.94
CA GLY A 134 -11.54 7.47 6.22
C GLY A 134 -10.47 6.66 6.95
N VAL A 135 -10.68 5.36 7.14
CA VAL A 135 -9.72 4.48 7.83
C VAL A 135 -9.20 3.41 6.87
N LEU A 136 -7.88 3.34 6.74
CA LEU A 136 -7.17 2.35 5.96
C LEU A 136 -6.51 1.36 6.94
N THR A 137 -6.87 0.09 6.82
CA THR A 137 -6.39 -0.98 7.70
C THR A 137 -5.77 -2.10 6.88
N VAL A 138 -4.61 -2.57 7.33
CA VAL A 138 -3.95 -3.75 6.78
C VAL A 138 -3.60 -4.69 7.92
N LEU A 139 -3.96 -5.97 7.76
CA LEU A 139 -3.63 -7.03 8.68
C LEU A 139 -2.94 -8.16 7.93
N PHE A 140 -1.97 -8.79 8.57
CA PHE A 140 -1.45 -10.08 8.15
C PHE A 140 -2.06 -11.17 9.03
N CYS A 141 -2.63 -12.18 8.40
CA CYS A 141 -3.15 -13.36 9.07
C CYS A 141 -2.41 -14.58 8.60
N ARG A 142 -2.27 -15.57 9.47
CA ARG A 142 -1.85 -16.90 9.03
C ARG A 142 -2.97 -17.46 8.15
N ALA A 143 -2.61 -17.93 6.96
CA ALA A 143 -3.57 -18.60 6.10
C ALA A 143 -4.03 -19.90 6.78
N GLU A 144 -5.32 -20.17 6.72
CA GLU A 144 -5.85 -21.43 7.23
C GLU A 144 -5.29 -22.58 6.38
N GLU A 145 -4.77 -23.60 7.05
CA GLU A 145 -4.47 -24.84 6.39
C GLU A 145 -5.80 -25.49 6.02
N ASP A 146 -5.93 -25.94 4.76
CA ASP A 146 -7.08 -26.73 4.37
C ASP A 146 -7.14 -27.95 5.28
N SER A 147 -8.14 -27.99 6.14
CA SER A 147 -8.40 -29.15 6.99
C SER A 147 -8.87 -30.30 6.10
N GLN A 148 -7.98 -31.21 5.87
CA GLN A 148 -8.38 -32.52 5.29
C GLN A 148 -8.93 -33.42 6.36
#